data_36a09fe49d6ec7dac86bae2057f0ebd1
#
_entry.id   36a09fe49d6ec7dac86bae2057f0ebd1
#
_cell.length_a   1.000
_cell.length_b   1.000
_cell.length_c   1.000
_cell.angle_alpha   90.00
_cell.angle_beta   90.00
_cell.angle_gamma   90.00
#
_symmetry.space_group_name_H-M   'P 1'
#
loop_
_entity.id
_entity.type
_entity.pdbx_description
1 polymer ?
#
loop_
_entity_poly.entity_id
_entity_poly.type
_entity_poly.pdbx_seq_one_letter_code
_entity_poly.pdbx_strand_id
1 'polypeptide(L)'
;MRATTLLLAWALAATAVRAGTAGADPLLPGPRADGSTVLHNQWPIHPVGDQVPLGDFPVAIAVNPAGTVAAVLHAGHGRHEVQLVDLETRRVVDSAPLNETFCGVAFSRDGGTLACSGASDGVLHLFSFSQGHLKALRDVRVADSADTSVVAGFALSRDTKSAIVALSFDRRVVRVDLETGALLWVAHLGGGSQVTVHASADAAAPNDVTDSGSMVSDSDPLDIVWDEAGHRAYASLWGESAVAVMDPSDGHVVARWATGLHPNEMALSRDGRLFVSNGGLNTVTVLDTRDGSISEVLSSAASPGDLPGSTPDSLALAPDQGTLYVANAYTNTVAVFDISQRGVGRPLGFIPTGWFPTSVRLTPDGRTLLVLSARGLVPKSNAGTKGSWPGIAELYRGSLGIVALPKRDAYAMALGEWTKTAQRCRPLQEAPPRAGDPIPGRRGDPTPIRYVVYIIKENRTYDQVFGDLPQGNGDPALCLFPEKVTPNLHAIARQFVLLDNFYANAEVSASGHEWSTAGYAAEFVEKSWPINYGHKAGGTHVPYPAEGHYAAALPALGYLWDRAVAAGVSYRSYGEFVEDPKVAGGAMWTNMPALKGHIDPAYR
;
A
#
# COMPACT_ATOMS: atom_id res chain seq x y z
N MET A 1 71.23 15.15 7.65
CA MET A 1 70.28 15.99 6.90
C MET A 1 69.47 15.20 5.88
N ARG A 2 68.86 14.08 6.24
CA ARG A 2 67.97 13.31 5.30
C ARG A 2 66.73 12.67 6.01
N ALA A 3 66.48 13.01 7.27
CA ALA A 3 65.34 12.45 8.01
C ALA A 3 64.23 13.44 8.28
N THR A 4 64.42 14.74 8.00
CA THR A 4 63.45 15.83 8.33
C THR A 4 62.56 16.20 7.15
N THR A 5 62.88 15.74 5.93
CA THR A 5 62.11 16.10 4.72
C THR A 5 61.01 15.10 4.38
N LEU A 6 61.03 13.88 4.97
CA LEU A 6 59.97 12.90 4.77
C LEU A 6 58.76 13.07 5.72
N LEU A 7 58.95 13.73 6.87
CA LEU A 7 57.84 13.96 7.82
C LEU A 7 56.94 15.16 7.44
N LEU A 8 57.46 16.10 6.64
CA LEU A 8 56.63 17.22 6.12
C LEU A 8 55.79 16.82 4.90
N ALA A 9 56.17 15.80 4.13
CA ALA A 9 55.38 15.32 3.00
C ALA A 9 54.16 14.51 3.45
N TRP A 10 54.24 13.84 4.61
CA TRP A 10 53.10 13.09 5.17
C TRP A 10 52.10 14.01 5.91
N ALA A 11 52.54 15.11 6.48
CA ALA A 11 51.68 16.10 7.10
C ALA A 11 50.86 16.94 6.08
N LEU A 12 51.41 17.12 4.85
CA LEU A 12 50.70 17.81 3.76
C LEU A 12 49.74 16.89 2.99
N ALA A 13 49.95 15.57 3.01
CA ALA A 13 49.03 14.59 2.41
C ALA A 13 47.79 14.32 3.31
N ALA A 14 47.93 14.52 4.63
CA ALA A 14 46.81 14.32 5.56
C ALA A 14 45.85 15.54 5.63
N THR A 15 46.25 16.70 5.09
CA THR A 15 45.39 17.90 5.04
C THR A 15 44.70 18.11 3.69
N ALA A 16 45.04 17.32 2.67
CA ALA A 16 44.41 17.42 1.33
C ALA A 16 43.17 16.54 1.14
N VAL A 17 42.75 15.77 2.14
CA VAL A 17 41.54 14.94 2.08
C VAL A 17 40.31 15.64 2.71
N ARG A 18 40.43 16.94 3.07
CA ARG A 18 39.30 17.73 3.58
C ARG A 18 38.85 18.88 2.69
N ALA A 19 39.10 18.80 1.40
CA ALA A 19 38.32 19.54 0.42
C ALA A 19 37.26 18.60 -0.18
N GLY A 20 36.43 18.01 0.69
CA GLY A 20 35.14 17.50 0.29
C GLY A 20 34.41 18.70 -0.32
N THR A 21 33.98 18.60 -1.56
CA THR A 21 32.96 19.43 -2.17
C THR A 21 31.99 19.82 -1.08
N ALA A 22 31.71 21.13 -0.89
CA ALA A 22 30.62 21.58 -0.08
C ALA A 22 29.39 20.82 -0.56
N GLY A 23 29.06 19.73 0.11
CA GLY A 23 27.89 18.92 -0.21
C GLY A 23 26.70 19.83 -0.07
N ALA A 24 25.79 19.78 -1.02
CA ALA A 24 24.48 20.40 -0.82
C ALA A 24 23.94 19.95 0.54
N ASP A 25 23.34 20.87 1.29
CA ASP A 25 22.71 20.55 2.57
C ASP A 25 21.83 19.29 2.43
N PRO A 26 21.85 18.37 3.40
CA PRO A 26 21.09 17.15 3.31
C PRO A 26 19.61 17.45 3.08
N LEU A 27 19.00 16.73 2.14
CA LEU A 27 17.58 16.86 1.81
C LEU A 27 16.75 16.20 2.91
N LEU A 28 16.53 16.87 4.02
CA LEU A 28 15.76 16.37 5.15
C LEU A 28 14.26 16.31 4.82
N PRO A 29 13.50 15.34 5.38
CA PRO A 29 12.05 15.30 5.26
C PRO A 29 11.37 16.55 5.81
N GLY A 30 10.31 16.99 5.14
CA GLY A 30 9.52 18.15 5.56
C GLY A 30 9.11 19.10 4.44
N PRO A 31 8.32 20.14 4.78
CA PRO A 31 7.86 21.15 3.83
C PRO A 31 9.00 21.97 3.22
N ARG A 32 8.83 22.38 1.96
CA ARG A 32 9.76 23.21 1.19
C ARG A 32 9.15 24.55 0.82
N ALA A 33 10.01 25.50 0.49
CA ALA A 33 9.60 26.85 0.11
C ALA A 33 8.80 26.91 -1.21
N ASP A 34 8.94 25.90 -2.08
CA ASP A 34 8.19 25.77 -3.33
C ASP A 34 6.79 25.14 -3.15
N GLY A 35 6.38 24.87 -1.90
CA GLY A 35 5.11 24.24 -1.56
C GLY A 35 5.11 22.72 -1.63
N SER A 36 6.21 22.10 -2.05
CA SER A 36 6.36 20.64 -1.96
C SER A 36 6.70 20.19 -0.54
N THR A 37 6.48 18.91 -0.26
CA THR A 37 6.94 18.26 0.98
C THR A 37 7.80 17.07 0.60
N VAL A 38 9.01 16.95 1.16
CA VAL A 38 9.86 15.79 1.02
C VAL A 38 9.49 14.76 2.07
N LEU A 39 9.16 13.54 1.66
CA LEU A 39 8.88 12.41 2.54
C LEU A 39 10.19 11.77 3.02
N HIS A 40 10.11 10.92 4.05
CA HIS A 40 11.29 10.24 4.59
C HIS A 40 11.97 9.30 3.57
N ASN A 41 11.23 8.78 2.60
CA ASN A 41 11.75 7.96 1.49
C ASN A 41 12.27 8.79 0.30
N GLN A 42 12.49 10.09 0.47
CA GLN A 42 12.95 11.03 -0.55
C GLN A 42 11.97 11.30 -1.71
N TRP A 43 10.73 10.81 -1.63
CA TRP A 43 9.70 11.22 -2.58
C TRP A 43 9.16 12.60 -2.18
N PRO A 44 9.28 13.63 -3.02
CA PRO A 44 8.51 14.85 -2.83
C PRO A 44 7.05 14.60 -3.17
N ILE A 45 6.15 15.28 -2.47
CA ILE A 45 4.74 15.39 -2.84
C ILE A 45 4.39 16.85 -3.06
N HIS A 46 3.49 17.11 -3.99
CA HIS A 46 2.98 18.47 -4.28
C HIS A 46 1.52 18.35 -4.74
N PRO A 47 0.60 18.04 -3.81
CA PRO A 47 -0.79 17.76 -4.14
C PRO A 47 -1.48 18.97 -4.75
N VAL A 48 -2.40 18.71 -5.68
CA VAL A 48 -3.27 19.75 -6.25
C VAL A 48 -4.64 19.76 -5.59
N GLY A 49 -5.35 20.87 -5.71
CA GLY A 49 -6.66 21.08 -5.08
C GLY A 49 -6.56 21.42 -3.60
N ASP A 50 -7.73 21.61 -3.01
CA ASP A 50 -7.83 21.91 -1.58
C ASP A 50 -7.68 20.64 -0.75
N GLN A 51 -6.99 20.74 0.38
CA GLN A 51 -6.69 19.62 1.24
C GLN A 51 -7.44 19.76 2.57
N VAL A 52 -8.38 18.85 2.83
CA VAL A 52 -9.12 18.79 4.09
C VAL A 52 -8.41 17.82 5.03
N PRO A 53 -7.93 18.27 6.20
CA PRO A 53 -7.35 17.39 7.20
C PRO A 53 -8.37 16.38 7.72
N LEU A 54 -7.97 15.12 7.85
CA LEU A 54 -8.78 14.00 8.32
C LEU A 54 -8.18 13.30 9.54
N GLY A 55 -8.88 12.28 10.02
CA GLY A 55 -8.43 11.37 11.07
C GLY A 55 -7.34 10.41 10.65
N ASP A 56 -7.24 9.30 11.38
CA ASP A 56 -6.19 8.31 11.22
C ASP A 56 -6.47 7.37 10.03
N PHE A 57 -5.54 7.28 9.14
CA PHE A 57 -5.45 6.36 8.00
C PHE A 57 -6.81 6.15 7.26
N PRO A 58 -7.33 7.17 6.55
CA PRO A 58 -8.54 7.03 5.76
C PRO A 58 -8.33 6.06 4.60
N VAL A 59 -9.29 5.14 4.37
CA VAL A 59 -9.15 4.02 3.43
C VAL A 59 -10.18 4.05 2.30
N ALA A 60 -11.38 4.58 2.53
CA ALA A 60 -12.45 4.54 1.54
C ALA A 60 -13.34 5.79 1.58
N ILE A 61 -13.88 6.16 0.40
CA ILE A 61 -14.83 7.28 0.23
C ILE A 61 -16.14 6.76 -0.37
N ALA A 62 -17.26 7.23 0.17
CA ALA A 62 -18.55 7.22 -0.51
C ALA A 62 -19.07 8.66 -0.67
N VAL A 63 -19.49 9.02 -1.87
CA VAL A 63 -20.13 10.32 -2.13
C VAL A 63 -21.63 10.12 -2.12
N ASN A 64 -22.35 10.98 -1.41
CA ASN A 64 -23.82 10.89 -1.42
C ASN A 64 -24.39 11.19 -2.82
N PRO A 65 -25.57 10.68 -3.20
CA PRO A 65 -26.13 10.87 -4.53
C PRO A 65 -26.34 12.33 -4.94
N ALA A 66 -26.50 13.24 -3.97
CA ALA A 66 -26.59 14.68 -4.22
C ALA A 66 -25.23 15.33 -4.56
N GLY A 67 -24.12 14.65 -4.30
CA GLY A 67 -22.77 15.19 -4.56
C GLY A 67 -22.33 16.28 -3.59
N THR A 68 -22.96 16.38 -2.41
CA THR A 68 -22.74 17.45 -1.45
C THR A 68 -21.87 17.01 -0.25
N VAL A 69 -21.83 15.71 0.04
CA VAL A 69 -21.12 15.15 1.20
C VAL A 69 -20.34 13.92 0.78
N ALA A 70 -19.12 13.82 1.27
CA ALA A 70 -18.30 12.61 1.21
C ALA A 70 -18.24 11.96 2.60
N ALA A 71 -18.59 10.68 2.70
CA ALA A 71 -18.34 9.85 3.87
C ALA A 71 -16.96 9.19 3.71
N VAL A 72 -16.10 9.38 4.69
CA VAL A 72 -14.72 8.89 4.71
C VAL A 72 -14.54 7.90 5.84
N LEU A 73 -14.13 6.68 5.51
CA LEU A 73 -13.90 5.59 6.46
C LEU A 73 -12.44 5.55 6.89
N HIS A 74 -12.18 5.42 8.18
CA HIS A 74 -10.85 5.42 8.79
C HIS A 74 -10.55 4.07 9.43
N ALA A 75 -9.47 3.42 9.00
CA ALA A 75 -9.05 2.10 9.45
C ALA A 75 -7.55 2.10 9.85
N GLY A 76 -7.16 3.04 10.70
CA GLY A 76 -5.80 3.22 11.15
C GLY A 76 -5.43 2.43 12.41
N HIS A 77 -4.27 2.76 12.98
CA HIS A 77 -3.80 2.22 14.25
C HIS A 77 -4.64 2.70 15.44
N GLY A 78 -5.09 3.96 15.40
CA GLY A 78 -5.82 4.62 16.46
C GLY A 78 -7.33 4.45 16.35
N ARG A 79 -8.04 5.56 16.34
CA ARG A 79 -9.51 5.58 16.32
C ARG A 79 -10.06 5.22 14.95
N HIS A 80 -10.92 4.20 14.90
CA HIS A 80 -11.76 3.92 13.75
C HIS A 80 -13.05 4.75 13.81
N GLU A 81 -13.40 5.34 12.69
CA GLU A 81 -14.60 6.17 12.58
C GLU A 81 -15.01 6.37 11.12
N VAL A 82 -16.21 6.81 10.89
CA VAL A 82 -16.62 7.43 9.62
C VAL A 82 -16.78 8.93 9.84
N GLN A 83 -16.11 9.75 9.01
CA GLN A 83 -16.24 11.21 9.00
C GLN A 83 -17.06 11.67 7.80
N LEU A 84 -17.90 12.67 7.98
CA LEU A 84 -18.59 13.35 6.90
C LEU A 84 -17.89 14.66 6.56
N VAL A 85 -17.51 14.81 5.29
CA VAL A 85 -16.94 16.05 4.75
C VAL A 85 -17.99 16.73 3.88
N ASP A 86 -18.38 17.92 4.24
CA ASP A 86 -19.19 18.80 3.39
C ASP A 86 -18.30 19.36 2.26
N LEU A 87 -18.68 19.09 1.01
CA LEU A 87 -17.87 19.39 -0.17
C LEU A 87 -17.92 20.87 -0.58
N GLU A 88 -18.91 21.62 -0.16
CA GLU A 88 -19.01 23.06 -0.39
C GLU A 88 -18.12 23.83 0.60
N THR A 89 -18.29 23.57 1.89
CA THR A 89 -17.53 24.24 2.95
C THR A 89 -16.12 23.66 3.13
N ARG A 90 -15.86 22.44 2.59
CA ARG A 90 -14.59 21.69 2.68
C ARG A 90 -14.17 21.46 4.13
N ARG A 91 -15.10 21.03 4.94
CA ARG A 91 -14.89 20.77 6.38
C ARG A 91 -15.54 19.45 6.79
N VAL A 92 -14.94 18.81 7.78
CA VAL A 92 -15.59 17.73 8.51
C VAL A 92 -16.75 18.34 9.29
N VAL A 93 -17.97 17.85 9.04
CA VAL A 93 -19.20 18.36 9.65
C VAL A 93 -19.81 17.41 10.66
N ASP A 94 -19.47 16.11 10.55
CA ASP A 94 -19.94 15.09 11.51
C ASP A 94 -18.99 13.89 11.52
N SER A 95 -19.03 13.08 12.58
CA SER A 95 -18.32 11.82 12.67
C SER A 95 -19.03 10.83 13.59
N ALA A 96 -18.95 9.54 13.25
CA ALA A 96 -19.42 8.45 14.08
C ALA A 96 -18.27 7.47 14.38
N PRO A 97 -18.01 7.17 15.67
CA PRO A 97 -16.99 6.19 16.04
C PRO A 97 -17.46 4.78 15.68
N LEU A 98 -16.50 3.94 15.30
CA LEU A 98 -16.66 2.52 15.05
C LEU A 98 -15.66 1.77 15.94
N ASN A 99 -15.99 0.55 16.36
CA ASN A 99 -15.03 -0.25 17.13
C ASN A 99 -13.91 -0.70 16.21
N GLU A 100 -14.25 -1.34 15.09
CA GLU A 100 -13.30 -1.69 14.05
C GLU A 100 -13.94 -1.50 12.67
N THR A 101 -13.12 -1.20 11.65
CA THR A 101 -13.56 -1.11 10.25
C THR A 101 -12.40 -1.42 9.32
N PHE A 102 -12.70 -1.75 8.06
CA PHE A 102 -11.67 -2.02 7.07
C PHE A 102 -11.85 -1.15 5.82
N CYS A 103 -12.48 -1.60 4.72
CA CYS A 103 -12.46 -0.85 3.46
C CYS A 103 -13.83 -0.60 2.81
N GLY A 104 -14.90 -1.07 3.41
CA GLY A 104 -16.24 -0.94 2.82
C GLY A 104 -17.02 0.28 3.35
N VAL A 105 -17.43 1.20 2.48
CA VAL A 105 -18.37 2.30 2.79
C VAL A 105 -19.26 2.61 1.58
N ALA A 106 -20.56 2.71 1.76
CA ALA A 106 -21.49 3.02 0.68
C ALA A 106 -22.74 3.76 1.17
N PHE A 107 -23.19 4.76 0.42
CA PHE A 107 -24.53 5.30 0.55
C PHE A 107 -25.56 4.44 -0.18
N SER A 108 -26.77 4.34 0.36
CA SER A 108 -27.93 3.87 -0.37
C SER A 108 -28.21 4.76 -1.58
N ARG A 109 -28.91 4.21 -2.57
CA ARG A 109 -29.22 4.94 -3.80
C ARG A 109 -30.06 6.21 -3.59
N ASP A 110 -30.93 6.22 -2.58
CA ASP A 110 -31.70 7.38 -2.19
C ASP A 110 -30.92 8.36 -1.29
N GLY A 111 -29.73 7.97 -0.84
CA GLY A 111 -28.85 8.76 0.03
C GLY A 111 -29.27 8.80 1.48
N GLY A 112 -30.34 8.12 1.88
CA GLY A 112 -30.86 8.14 3.25
C GLY A 112 -30.15 7.21 4.23
N THR A 113 -29.39 6.25 3.73
CA THR A 113 -28.64 5.28 4.55
C THR A 113 -27.17 5.29 4.16
N LEU A 114 -26.29 5.22 5.16
CA LEU A 114 -24.87 4.93 4.98
C LEU A 114 -24.55 3.60 5.64
N ALA A 115 -23.83 2.73 4.93
CA ALA A 115 -23.32 1.47 5.46
C ALA A 115 -21.80 1.51 5.54
N CYS A 116 -21.21 0.92 6.60
CA CYS A 116 -19.77 0.79 6.81
C CYS A 116 -19.44 -0.65 7.21
N SER A 117 -18.32 -1.18 6.73
CA SER A 117 -17.80 -2.48 7.16
C SER A 117 -17.28 -2.43 8.59
N GLY A 118 -17.50 -3.46 9.38
CA GLY A 118 -17.10 -3.58 10.78
C GLY A 118 -15.94 -4.54 11.01
N ALA A 119 -15.12 -4.80 9.99
CA ALA A 119 -13.93 -5.66 10.09
C ALA A 119 -14.15 -6.91 10.95
N SER A 120 -13.37 -7.06 12.04
CA SER A 120 -13.43 -8.24 12.94
C SER A 120 -14.68 -8.28 13.81
N ASP A 121 -15.46 -7.19 13.88
CA ASP A 121 -16.74 -7.20 14.60
C ASP A 121 -17.79 -8.10 13.91
N GLY A 122 -17.54 -8.50 12.65
CA GLY A 122 -18.42 -9.38 11.90
C GLY A 122 -19.76 -8.74 11.52
N VAL A 123 -19.82 -7.41 11.39
CA VAL A 123 -21.06 -6.67 11.13
C VAL A 123 -20.92 -5.67 9.97
N LEU A 124 -22.07 -5.27 9.42
CA LEU A 124 -22.24 -4.02 8.70
C LEU A 124 -22.92 -3.00 9.64
N HIS A 125 -22.28 -1.86 9.86
CA HIS A 125 -22.86 -0.74 10.60
C HIS A 125 -23.75 0.07 9.67
N LEU A 126 -25.01 0.27 10.03
CA LEU A 126 -25.96 1.09 9.29
C LEU A 126 -26.28 2.38 10.03
N PHE A 127 -26.22 3.48 9.30
CA PHE A 127 -26.56 4.82 9.79
C PHE A 127 -27.65 5.43 8.92
N SER A 128 -28.60 6.15 9.50
CA SER A 128 -29.42 7.10 8.74
C SER A 128 -28.61 8.38 8.51
N PHE A 129 -28.72 8.90 7.31
CA PHE A 129 -28.11 10.16 6.92
C PHE A 129 -29.20 11.19 6.59
N SER A 130 -29.14 12.33 7.24
CA SER A 130 -30.05 13.45 6.99
C SER A 130 -29.39 14.76 7.36
N GLN A 131 -29.54 15.77 6.51
CA GLN A 131 -29.07 17.15 6.76
C GLN A 131 -27.58 17.23 7.19
N GLY A 132 -26.73 16.38 6.63
CA GLY A 132 -25.30 16.37 6.94
C GLY A 132 -24.93 15.61 8.23
N HIS A 133 -25.87 14.90 8.85
CA HIS A 133 -25.64 14.19 10.11
C HIS A 133 -25.91 12.69 10.01
N LEU A 134 -25.11 11.91 10.75
CA LEU A 134 -25.26 10.47 10.93
C LEU A 134 -25.98 10.16 12.24
N LYS A 135 -26.89 9.20 12.18
CA LYS A 135 -27.47 8.59 13.37
C LYS A 135 -27.40 7.08 13.22
N ALA A 136 -26.77 6.40 14.19
CA ALA A 136 -26.72 4.95 14.18
C ALA A 136 -28.12 4.36 14.12
N LEU A 137 -28.33 3.42 13.21
CA LEU A 137 -29.58 2.67 13.07
C LEU A 137 -29.44 1.31 13.75
N ARG A 138 -28.52 0.51 13.27
CA ARG A 138 -28.24 -0.83 13.78
C ARG A 138 -26.99 -1.43 13.17
N ASP A 139 -26.52 -2.50 13.79
CA ASP A 139 -25.52 -3.40 13.24
C ASP A 139 -26.21 -4.64 12.65
N VAL A 140 -25.79 -5.04 11.45
CA VAL A 140 -26.27 -6.23 10.78
C VAL A 140 -25.16 -7.27 10.80
N ARG A 141 -25.35 -8.37 11.53
CA ARG A 141 -24.35 -9.42 11.65
C ARG A 141 -24.24 -10.22 10.36
N VAL A 142 -23.00 -10.36 9.86
CA VAL A 142 -22.67 -11.06 8.62
C VAL A 142 -21.69 -12.21 8.83
N ALA A 143 -21.01 -12.26 9.98
CA ALA A 143 -20.14 -13.36 10.40
C ALA A 143 -20.21 -13.56 11.92
N ASP A 144 -19.92 -14.75 12.40
CA ASP A 144 -19.79 -15.00 13.83
C ASP A 144 -18.52 -14.35 14.38
N SER A 145 -18.60 -13.84 15.62
CA SER A 145 -17.46 -13.25 16.30
C SER A 145 -16.35 -14.26 16.66
N ALA A 146 -16.64 -15.56 16.58
CA ALA A 146 -15.67 -16.64 16.77
C ALA A 146 -14.92 -16.99 15.49
N ASP A 147 -15.39 -16.51 14.33
CA ASP A 147 -14.73 -16.71 13.06
C ASP A 147 -13.54 -15.76 12.91
N THR A 148 -12.55 -16.13 12.12
CA THR A 148 -11.42 -15.26 11.75
C THR A 148 -11.77 -14.25 10.65
N SER A 149 -13.06 -14.07 10.38
CA SER A 149 -13.57 -13.21 9.32
C SER A 149 -13.28 -11.74 9.56
N VAL A 150 -12.93 -11.04 8.49
CA VAL A 150 -12.83 -9.59 8.44
C VAL A 150 -13.81 -9.07 7.38
N VAL A 151 -14.82 -8.33 7.81
CA VAL A 151 -15.80 -7.70 6.91
C VAL A 151 -15.09 -6.60 6.11
N ALA A 152 -14.94 -6.81 4.82
CA ALA A 152 -14.21 -5.93 3.90
C ALA A 152 -15.17 -5.14 2.99
N GLY A 153 -14.99 -5.20 1.68
CA GLY A 153 -15.86 -4.54 0.71
C GLY A 153 -17.26 -5.17 0.64
N PHE A 154 -18.23 -4.39 0.22
CA PHE A 154 -19.60 -4.86 0.03
C PHE A 154 -20.34 -4.03 -1.03
N ALA A 155 -21.40 -4.59 -1.57
CA ALA A 155 -22.33 -3.89 -2.46
C ALA A 155 -23.76 -3.97 -1.91
N LEU A 156 -24.44 -2.82 -1.84
CA LEU A 156 -25.86 -2.72 -1.49
C LEU A 156 -26.72 -3.03 -2.71
N SER A 157 -27.87 -3.73 -2.51
CA SER A 157 -28.90 -3.82 -3.54
C SER A 157 -29.51 -2.45 -3.83
N ARG A 158 -30.06 -2.26 -5.04
CA ARG A 158 -30.66 -0.98 -5.46
C ARG A 158 -31.79 -0.51 -4.55
N ASP A 159 -32.54 -1.45 -3.97
CA ASP A 159 -33.62 -1.16 -3.02
C ASP A 159 -33.15 -1.08 -1.56
N THR A 160 -31.84 -1.25 -1.33
CA THR A 160 -31.20 -1.23 0.00
C THR A 160 -31.75 -2.28 0.97
N LYS A 161 -32.36 -3.36 0.47
CA LYS A 161 -32.88 -4.43 1.33
C LYS A 161 -31.88 -5.53 1.62
N SER A 162 -30.85 -5.68 0.78
CA SER A 162 -29.81 -6.67 1.00
C SER A 162 -28.42 -6.14 0.61
N ALA A 163 -27.38 -6.82 1.07
CA ALA A 163 -26.00 -6.57 0.69
C ALA A 163 -25.30 -7.89 0.35
N ILE A 164 -24.35 -7.83 -0.59
CA ILE A 164 -23.36 -8.88 -0.81
C ILE A 164 -22.05 -8.37 -0.19
N VAL A 165 -21.43 -9.19 0.67
CA VAL A 165 -20.34 -8.80 1.56
C VAL A 165 -19.17 -9.74 1.44
N ALA A 166 -17.97 -9.20 1.25
CA ALA A 166 -16.73 -9.94 1.28
C ALA A 166 -16.28 -10.16 2.75
N LEU A 167 -15.99 -11.41 3.09
CA LEU A 167 -15.40 -11.82 4.35
C LEU A 167 -13.96 -12.28 4.09
N SER A 168 -13.03 -11.32 4.17
CA SER A 168 -11.60 -11.57 3.97
C SER A 168 -11.05 -12.48 5.07
N PHE A 169 -9.98 -13.21 4.77
CA PHE A 169 -9.30 -14.19 5.64
C PHE A 169 -10.13 -15.41 6.02
N ASP A 170 -11.40 -15.46 5.64
CA ASP A 170 -12.31 -16.58 5.82
C ASP A 170 -12.79 -17.18 4.49
N ARG A 171 -12.35 -16.60 3.38
CA ARG A 171 -12.62 -17.07 2.01
C ARG A 171 -14.12 -17.20 1.71
N ARG A 172 -14.93 -16.33 2.28
CA ARG A 172 -16.38 -16.35 2.11
C ARG A 172 -16.88 -15.05 1.50
N VAL A 173 -17.99 -15.18 0.75
CA VAL A 173 -18.85 -14.08 0.37
C VAL A 173 -20.25 -14.43 0.86
N VAL A 174 -20.95 -13.49 1.46
CA VAL A 174 -22.30 -13.71 1.98
C VAL A 174 -23.26 -12.69 1.38
N ARG A 175 -24.52 -13.09 1.23
CA ARG A 175 -25.63 -12.15 1.02
C ARG A 175 -26.49 -12.10 2.25
N VAL A 176 -26.75 -10.91 2.73
CA VAL A 176 -27.53 -10.67 3.95
C VAL A 176 -28.74 -9.80 3.66
N ASP A 177 -29.86 -10.12 4.27
CA ASP A 177 -31.02 -9.25 4.35
C ASP A 177 -30.79 -8.16 5.40
N LEU A 178 -30.83 -6.91 4.98
CA LEU A 178 -30.47 -5.78 5.84
C LEU A 178 -31.57 -5.43 6.85
N GLU A 179 -32.80 -5.88 6.66
CA GLU A 179 -33.93 -5.65 7.57
C GLU A 179 -33.96 -6.70 8.68
N THR A 180 -33.81 -7.97 8.36
CA THR A 180 -33.90 -9.09 9.29
C THR A 180 -32.56 -9.51 9.88
N GLY A 181 -31.45 -9.25 9.17
CA GLY A 181 -30.11 -9.76 9.48
C GLY A 181 -29.92 -11.23 9.05
N ALA A 182 -30.88 -11.82 8.34
CA ALA A 182 -30.76 -13.19 7.88
C ALA A 182 -29.75 -13.33 6.75
N LEU A 183 -28.82 -14.29 6.84
CA LEU A 183 -27.98 -14.67 5.72
C LEU A 183 -28.84 -15.40 4.68
N LEU A 184 -28.92 -14.80 3.49
CA LEU A 184 -29.69 -15.36 2.38
C LEU A 184 -28.93 -16.49 1.71
N TRP A 185 -27.59 -16.38 1.62
CA TRP A 185 -26.68 -17.43 1.22
C TRP A 185 -25.25 -17.13 1.71
N VAL A 186 -24.44 -18.19 1.74
CA VAL A 186 -23.00 -18.16 2.04
C VAL A 186 -22.27 -18.90 0.93
N ALA A 187 -21.35 -18.21 0.24
CA ALA A 187 -20.48 -18.80 -0.76
C ALA A 187 -19.09 -19.00 -0.17
N HIS A 188 -18.58 -20.25 -0.24
CA HIS A 188 -17.20 -20.58 0.11
C HIS A 188 -16.36 -20.55 -1.16
N LEU A 189 -15.37 -19.68 -1.21
CA LEU A 189 -14.54 -19.50 -2.41
C LEU A 189 -13.50 -20.62 -2.59
N GLY A 190 -13.29 -21.49 -1.58
CA GLY A 190 -12.42 -22.67 -1.64
C GLY A 190 -10.98 -22.32 -1.99
N GLY A 191 -10.00 -22.89 -1.29
CA GLY A 191 -8.60 -22.77 -1.65
C GLY A 191 -8.24 -23.73 -2.78
N GLY A 192 -7.35 -23.34 -3.68
CA GLY A 192 -6.79 -24.34 -4.55
C GLY A 192 -6.32 -23.97 -5.94
N SER A 193 -6.07 -22.73 -6.26
CA SER A 193 -5.22 -22.43 -7.41
C SER A 193 -3.82 -22.12 -6.92
N GLN A 194 -2.80 -22.80 -7.46
CA GLN A 194 -1.41 -22.44 -7.24
C GLN A 194 -1.19 -21.07 -7.87
N VAL A 195 -0.69 -20.10 -7.09
CA VAL A 195 -0.25 -18.82 -7.65
C VAL A 195 1.06 -19.07 -8.37
N THR A 196 1.00 -19.17 -9.69
CA THR A 196 2.18 -19.03 -10.54
C THR A 196 2.38 -17.53 -10.72
N VAL A 197 3.42 -16.98 -10.15
CA VAL A 197 3.80 -15.57 -10.39
C VAL A 197 4.31 -15.48 -11.82
N HIS A 198 3.45 -15.16 -12.76
CA HIS A 198 3.86 -14.79 -14.10
C HIS A 198 4.25 -13.31 -14.10
N ALA A 199 5.54 -13.03 -14.08
CA ALA A 199 6.01 -11.70 -14.48
C ALA A 199 5.52 -11.47 -15.92
N SER A 200 4.75 -10.37 -16.13
CA SER A 200 4.28 -10.03 -17.47
C SER A 200 5.46 -9.88 -18.44
N ALA A 201 5.28 -10.29 -19.67
CA ALA A 201 6.31 -10.37 -20.72
C ALA A 201 6.97 -9.03 -21.09
N ASP A 202 6.54 -7.91 -20.53
CA ASP A 202 7.09 -6.57 -20.82
C ASP A 202 8.13 -6.08 -19.79
N ALA A 203 8.31 -6.77 -18.68
CA ALA A 203 9.50 -6.58 -17.87
C ALA A 203 10.51 -7.61 -18.38
N ALA A 204 11.65 -7.18 -18.93
CA ALA A 204 12.76 -8.04 -19.29
C ALA A 204 13.33 -8.75 -18.05
N ALA A 205 12.57 -9.67 -17.50
CA ALA A 205 12.97 -10.60 -16.47
C ALA A 205 13.28 -11.93 -17.17
N PRO A 206 14.45 -12.51 -16.93
CA PRO A 206 14.75 -13.81 -17.50
C PRO A 206 13.84 -14.84 -16.85
N ASN A 207 13.07 -15.50 -17.70
CA ASN A 207 12.58 -16.86 -17.67
C ASN A 207 12.19 -17.50 -16.34
N ASP A 208 10.96 -17.98 -16.34
CA ASP A 208 10.46 -19.16 -15.62
C ASP A 208 11.15 -19.47 -14.28
N VAL A 209 10.58 -18.92 -13.20
CA VAL A 209 10.65 -19.60 -11.91
C VAL A 209 9.65 -20.74 -11.98
N THR A 210 10.02 -21.81 -12.69
CA THR A 210 9.32 -23.07 -12.62
C THR A 210 9.65 -23.72 -11.29
N ASP A 211 8.60 -24.00 -10.52
CA ASP A 211 8.60 -24.94 -9.41
C ASP A 211 9.34 -24.54 -8.12
N SER A 212 9.03 -23.39 -7.57
CA SER A 212 9.16 -23.15 -6.14
C SER A 212 7.87 -23.59 -5.44
N GLY A 213 7.94 -24.56 -4.57
CA GLY A 213 6.84 -25.25 -3.92
C GLY A 213 5.68 -24.31 -3.52
N SER A 214 4.47 -24.71 -3.89
CA SER A 214 3.28 -23.87 -3.84
C SER A 214 2.97 -23.35 -2.44
N MET A 215 2.99 -22.04 -2.32
CA MET A 215 2.21 -21.37 -1.26
C MET A 215 0.73 -21.58 -1.60
N VAL A 216 -0.07 -21.90 -0.60
CA VAL A 216 -1.52 -21.96 -0.79
C VAL A 216 -1.99 -20.54 -1.07
N SER A 217 -2.55 -20.29 -2.26
CA SER A 217 -3.22 -19.03 -2.53
C SER A 217 -4.46 -18.95 -1.66
N ASP A 218 -4.56 -17.91 -0.87
CA ASP A 218 -5.76 -17.64 -0.09
C ASP A 218 -6.70 -16.79 -0.93
N SER A 219 -7.92 -17.32 -1.18
CA SER A 219 -8.98 -16.57 -1.87
C SER A 219 -9.59 -15.55 -0.94
N ASP A 220 -8.80 -14.52 -0.58
CA ASP A 220 -9.24 -13.45 0.32
C ASP A 220 -10.08 -12.44 -0.48
N PRO A 221 -11.43 -12.52 -0.43
CA PRO A 221 -12.27 -11.56 -1.15
C PRO A 221 -12.15 -10.19 -0.50
N LEU A 222 -11.92 -9.15 -1.32
CA LEU A 222 -11.69 -7.80 -0.83
C LEU A 222 -12.81 -6.84 -1.21
N ASP A 223 -13.13 -6.71 -2.48
CA ASP A 223 -14.14 -5.79 -3.01
C ASP A 223 -15.26 -6.55 -3.71
N ILE A 224 -16.47 -5.98 -3.67
CA ILE A 224 -17.67 -6.54 -4.31
C ILE A 224 -18.27 -5.51 -5.27
N VAL A 225 -18.47 -5.92 -6.50
CA VAL A 225 -19.29 -5.20 -7.48
C VAL A 225 -20.53 -6.02 -7.80
N TRP A 226 -21.71 -5.44 -7.63
CA TRP A 226 -22.97 -6.10 -7.91
C TRP A 226 -23.64 -5.53 -9.17
N ASP A 227 -23.64 -6.30 -10.25
CA ASP A 227 -24.37 -6.02 -11.49
C ASP A 227 -25.76 -6.69 -11.43
N GLU A 228 -26.72 -5.98 -10.85
CA GLU A 228 -28.11 -6.48 -10.80
C GLU A 228 -28.74 -6.62 -12.18
N ALA A 229 -28.36 -5.79 -13.15
CA ALA A 229 -28.90 -5.84 -14.51
C ALA A 229 -28.37 -7.04 -15.28
N GLY A 230 -27.09 -7.37 -15.10
CA GLY A 230 -26.45 -8.55 -15.68
C GLY A 230 -26.63 -9.82 -14.84
N HIS A 231 -27.35 -9.76 -13.71
CA HIS A 231 -27.51 -10.88 -12.79
C HIS A 231 -26.19 -11.53 -12.37
N ARG A 232 -25.20 -10.69 -12.01
CA ARG A 232 -23.87 -11.15 -11.58
C ARG A 232 -23.36 -10.32 -10.40
N ALA A 233 -22.58 -10.99 -9.56
CA ALA A 233 -21.75 -10.36 -8.55
C ALA A 233 -20.28 -10.74 -8.82
N TYR A 234 -19.39 -9.76 -8.62
CA TYR A 234 -17.95 -9.94 -8.81
C TYR A 234 -17.27 -9.70 -7.47
N ALA A 235 -16.35 -10.60 -7.10
CA ALA A 235 -15.50 -10.42 -5.92
C ALA A 235 -14.03 -10.45 -6.36
N SER A 236 -13.25 -9.42 -6.05
CA SER A 236 -11.81 -9.46 -6.22
C SER A 236 -11.17 -10.38 -5.19
N LEU A 237 -10.24 -11.24 -5.63
CA LEU A 237 -9.58 -12.23 -4.78
C LEU A 237 -8.14 -11.76 -4.53
N TRP A 238 -7.94 -11.08 -3.41
CA TRP A 238 -6.71 -10.37 -3.09
C TRP A 238 -5.46 -11.24 -3.05
N GLY A 239 -5.56 -12.42 -2.48
CA GLY A 239 -4.48 -13.42 -2.44
C GLY A 239 -4.35 -14.28 -3.71
N GLU A 240 -5.26 -14.11 -4.70
CA GLU A 240 -5.20 -14.75 -6.01
C GLU A 240 -5.04 -13.68 -7.10
N SER A 241 -4.71 -14.06 -8.32
CA SER A 241 -4.74 -13.18 -9.49
C SER A 241 -6.05 -13.38 -10.26
N ALA A 242 -7.18 -13.20 -9.59
CA ALA A 242 -8.50 -13.51 -10.16
C ALA A 242 -9.63 -12.67 -9.56
N VAL A 243 -10.75 -12.63 -10.30
CA VAL A 243 -12.07 -12.20 -9.85
C VAL A 243 -13.01 -13.39 -9.85
N ALA A 244 -13.67 -13.65 -8.73
CA ALA A 244 -14.78 -14.63 -8.68
C ALA A 244 -16.04 -13.99 -9.24
N VAL A 245 -16.72 -14.73 -10.15
CA VAL A 245 -18.01 -14.35 -10.73
C VAL A 245 -19.07 -15.24 -10.12
N MET A 246 -20.08 -14.64 -9.52
CA MET A 246 -21.11 -15.36 -8.75
C MET A 246 -22.51 -15.03 -9.24
N ASP A 247 -23.41 -16.00 -9.12
CA ASP A 247 -24.84 -15.76 -9.23
C ASP A 247 -25.33 -15.09 -7.93
N PRO A 248 -25.88 -13.87 -7.98
CA PRO A 248 -26.32 -13.17 -6.78
C PRO A 248 -27.56 -13.79 -6.12
N SER A 249 -28.27 -14.72 -6.78
CA SER A 249 -29.45 -15.34 -6.23
C SER A 249 -29.15 -16.41 -5.18
N ASP A 250 -28.08 -17.19 -5.38
CA ASP A 250 -27.71 -18.32 -4.53
C ASP A 250 -26.23 -18.37 -4.10
N GLY A 251 -25.41 -17.44 -4.62
CA GLY A 251 -23.97 -17.35 -4.31
C GLY A 251 -23.10 -18.36 -5.07
N HIS A 252 -23.67 -19.12 -6.04
CA HIS A 252 -22.87 -20.06 -6.81
C HIS A 252 -21.77 -19.34 -7.61
N VAL A 253 -20.52 -19.82 -7.50
CA VAL A 253 -19.38 -19.31 -8.28
C VAL A 253 -19.45 -19.91 -9.68
N VAL A 254 -19.82 -19.09 -10.66
CA VAL A 254 -19.97 -19.51 -12.06
C VAL A 254 -18.67 -19.48 -12.85
N ALA A 255 -17.71 -18.62 -12.43
CA ALA A 255 -16.41 -18.51 -13.10
C ALA A 255 -15.38 -17.86 -12.18
N ARG A 256 -14.10 -18.05 -12.53
CA ARG A 256 -12.96 -17.23 -12.05
C ARG A 256 -12.26 -16.64 -13.26
N TRP A 257 -12.16 -15.32 -13.28
CA TRP A 257 -11.53 -14.58 -14.39
C TRP A 257 -10.15 -14.10 -13.98
N ALA A 258 -9.15 -14.40 -14.80
CA ALA A 258 -7.77 -14.02 -14.54
C ALA A 258 -7.58 -12.49 -14.57
N THR A 259 -6.75 -12.00 -13.66
CA THR A 259 -6.34 -10.58 -13.55
C THR A 259 -4.82 -10.48 -13.39
N GLY A 260 -4.31 -9.30 -13.09
CA GLY A 260 -2.98 -9.14 -12.55
C GLY A 260 -2.92 -9.48 -11.06
N LEU A 261 -1.71 -9.36 -10.48
CA LEU A 261 -1.41 -9.74 -9.10
C LEU A 261 -2.10 -8.80 -8.10
N HIS A 262 -2.67 -9.37 -7.05
CA HIS A 262 -3.39 -8.68 -5.96
C HIS A 262 -4.50 -7.76 -6.46
N PRO A 263 -5.55 -8.32 -7.13
CA PRO A 263 -6.70 -7.52 -7.53
C PRO A 263 -7.40 -6.98 -6.28
N ASN A 264 -7.59 -5.66 -6.24
CA ASN A 264 -8.23 -4.98 -5.11
C ASN A 264 -9.56 -4.34 -5.53
N GLU A 265 -9.63 -3.05 -5.82
CA GLU A 265 -10.89 -2.39 -6.16
C GLU A 265 -11.31 -2.61 -7.62
N MET A 266 -12.61 -2.66 -7.84
CA MET A 266 -13.21 -2.89 -9.15
C MET A 266 -14.20 -1.78 -9.53
N ALA A 267 -14.32 -1.49 -10.83
CA ALA A 267 -15.30 -0.55 -11.37
C ALA A 267 -15.99 -1.13 -12.61
N LEU A 268 -17.32 -1.20 -12.59
CA LEU A 268 -18.11 -1.73 -13.69
C LEU A 268 -18.64 -0.57 -14.57
N SER A 269 -18.32 -0.58 -15.85
CA SER A 269 -18.86 0.38 -16.83
C SER A 269 -20.21 -0.06 -17.39
N ARG A 270 -20.97 0.91 -17.92
CA ARG A 270 -22.29 0.64 -18.50
C ARG A 270 -22.23 -0.19 -19.79
N ASP A 271 -21.08 -0.23 -20.46
CA ASP A 271 -20.86 -1.00 -21.68
C ASP A 271 -20.34 -2.42 -21.40
N GLY A 272 -20.35 -2.86 -20.13
CA GLY A 272 -19.99 -4.22 -19.75
C GLY A 272 -18.48 -4.46 -19.69
N ARG A 273 -17.68 -3.49 -19.32
CA ARG A 273 -16.27 -3.67 -18.95
C ARG A 273 -16.12 -3.62 -17.44
N LEU A 274 -15.42 -4.61 -16.89
CA LEU A 274 -15.02 -4.60 -15.47
C LEU A 274 -13.54 -4.22 -15.39
N PHE A 275 -13.25 -3.06 -14.82
CA PHE A 275 -11.91 -2.57 -14.55
C PHE A 275 -11.49 -3.09 -13.18
N VAL A 276 -10.30 -3.67 -13.09
CA VAL A 276 -9.77 -4.27 -11.85
C VAL A 276 -8.37 -3.72 -11.60
N SER A 277 -8.18 -3.02 -10.50
CA SER A 277 -6.85 -2.55 -10.10
C SER A 277 -6.03 -3.73 -9.56
N ASN A 278 -4.77 -3.82 -10.01
CA ASN A 278 -3.85 -4.88 -9.62
C ASN A 278 -2.79 -4.29 -8.66
N GLY A 279 -3.06 -4.34 -7.36
CA GLY A 279 -2.24 -3.70 -6.32
C GLY A 279 -0.78 -4.17 -6.28
N GLY A 280 -0.52 -5.41 -6.69
CA GLY A 280 0.83 -5.96 -6.78
C GLY A 280 1.62 -5.56 -8.03
N LEU A 281 0.99 -4.83 -8.97
CA LEU A 281 1.59 -4.44 -10.25
C LEU A 281 1.47 -2.92 -10.47
N ASN A 282 1.71 -2.48 -11.72
CA ASN A 282 1.44 -1.11 -12.19
C ASN A 282 0.25 -1.09 -13.16
N THR A 283 -0.75 -1.97 -13.00
CA THR A 283 -1.72 -2.20 -14.06
C THR A 283 -3.15 -2.23 -13.58
N VAL A 284 -4.06 -1.96 -14.52
CA VAL A 284 -5.50 -2.23 -14.40
C VAL A 284 -5.88 -3.24 -15.47
N THR A 285 -6.43 -4.38 -15.07
CA THR A 285 -6.98 -5.37 -16.01
C THR A 285 -8.39 -4.95 -16.39
N VAL A 286 -8.72 -4.98 -17.68
CA VAL A 286 -10.05 -4.68 -18.20
C VAL A 286 -10.67 -5.96 -18.76
N LEU A 287 -11.68 -6.45 -18.06
CA LEU A 287 -12.40 -7.69 -18.41
C LEU A 287 -13.69 -7.37 -19.18
N ASP A 288 -14.00 -8.18 -20.18
CA ASP A 288 -15.31 -8.19 -20.81
C ASP A 288 -16.28 -9.01 -19.94
N THR A 289 -17.37 -8.40 -19.46
CA THR A 289 -18.31 -9.10 -18.56
C THR A 289 -19.14 -10.16 -19.24
N ARG A 290 -19.10 -10.28 -20.57
CA ARG A 290 -19.81 -11.32 -21.33
C ARG A 290 -19.17 -12.70 -21.15
N ASP A 291 -17.84 -12.77 -21.16
CA ASP A 291 -17.08 -14.03 -21.20
C ASP A 291 -15.83 -14.06 -20.30
N GLY A 292 -15.46 -12.93 -19.67
CA GLY A 292 -14.30 -12.81 -18.81
C GLY A 292 -12.98 -12.66 -19.55
N SER A 293 -13.01 -12.44 -20.87
CA SER A 293 -11.79 -12.20 -21.62
C SER A 293 -11.15 -10.86 -21.25
N ILE A 294 -9.82 -10.84 -21.19
CA ILE A 294 -9.07 -9.61 -20.99
C ILE A 294 -9.10 -8.81 -22.30
N SER A 295 -9.83 -7.70 -22.31
CA SER A 295 -9.93 -6.83 -23.48
C SER A 295 -8.71 -5.91 -23.65
N GLU A 296 -8.11 -5.51 -22.54
CA GLU A 296 -6.89 -4.70 -22.48
C GLU A 296 -6.28 -4.70 -21.06
N VAL A 297 -5.02 -4.28 -20.97
CA VAL A 297 -4.33 -4.01 -19.70
C VAL A 297 -3.77 -2.60 -19.75
N LEU A 298 -4.23 -1.73 -18.83
CA LEU A 298 -3.79 -0.34 -18.76
C LEU A 298 -2.59 -0.24 -17.81
N SER A 299 -1.51 0.39 -18.26
CA SER A 299 -0.35 0.65 -17.39
C SER A 299 -0.49 2.00 -16.69
N SER A 300 -0.49 1.99 -15.36
CA SER A 300 -0.49 3.19 -14.50
C SER A 300 0.94 3.60 -14.07
N ALA A 301 1.97 2.95 -14.61
CA ALA A 301 3.36 3.32 -14.39
C ALA A 301 3.63 4.75 -14.86
N ALA A 302 4.49 5.47 -14.14
CA ALA A 302 4.85 6.84 -14.49
C ALA A 302 5.74 6.92 -15.74
N SER A 303 6.46 5.83 -16.06
CA SER A 303 7.24 5.68 -17.29
C SER A 303 7.17 4.24 -17.81
N PRO A 304 7.27 4.03 -19.12
CA PRO A 304 7.44 2.70 -19.67
C PRO A 304 8.72 2.04 -19.11
N GLY A 305 8.59 0.79 -18.66
CA GLY A 305 9.71 0.04 -18.06
C GLY A 305 9.96 0.29 -16.58
N ASP A 306 9.15 1.11 -15.89
CA ASP A 306 9.18 1.18 -14.43
C ASP A 306 8.86 -0.21 -13.85
N LEU A 307 9.62 -0.59 -12.82
CA LEU A 307 9.37 -1.82 -12.08
C LEU A 307 7.99 -1.76 -11.38
N PRO A 308 7.35 -2.90 -11.08
CA PRO A 308 6.16 -2.95 -10.25
C PRO A 308 6.34 -2.18 -8.94
N GLY A 309 5.34 -1.39 -8.55
CA GLY A 309 5.40 -0.58 -7.33
C GLY A 309 4.64 0.74 -7.38
N SER A 310 3.89 1.07 -8.46
CA SER A 310 2.97 2.21 -8.40
C SER A 310 1.79 1.94 -7.47
N THR A 311 1.40 0.68 -7.37
CA THR A 311 0.33 0.19 -6.50
C THR A 311 -1.00 0.86 -6.80
N PRO A 312 -1.68 0.48 -7.91
CA PRO A 312 -3.04 0.90 -8.18
C PRO A 312 -3.99 0.40 -7.09
N ASP A 313 -4.58 1.32 -6.34
CA ASP A 313 -5.31 1.02 -5.12
C ASP A 313 -6.82 1.28 -5.23
N SER A 314 -7.23 2.21 -6.07
CA SER A 314 -8.63 2.57 -6.22
C SER A 314 -8.93 3.11 -7.62
N LEU A 315 -10.18 2.92 -8.06
CA LEU A 315 -10.65 3.25 -9.39
C LEU A 315 -11.89 4.16 -9.35
N ALA A 316 -11.96 5.12 -10.26
CA ALA A 316 -13.18 5.90 -10.48
C ALA A 316 -13.45 6.11 -11.97
N LEU A 317 -14.63 5.68 -12.43
CA LEU A 317 -15.13 5.98 -13.76
C LEU A 317 -15.80 7.36 -13.76
N ALA A 318 -15.46 8.17 -14.74
CA ALA A 318 -16.19 9.41 -14.97
C ALA A 318 -17.67 9.12 -15.31
N PRO A 319 -18.62 10.02 -14.99
CA PRO A 319 -20.04 9.80 -15.27
C PRO A 319 -20.34 9.59 -16.77
N ASP A 320 -19.51 10.14 -17.66
CA ASP A 320 -19.61 9.94 -19.11
C ASP A 320 -19.04 8.59 -19.60
N GLN A 321 -18.41 7.82 -18.72
CA GLN A 321 -17.79 6.52 -18.98
C GLN A 321 -16.61 6.57 -19.96
N GLY A 322 -16.10 7.78 -20.27
CA GLY A 322 -14.99 7.99 -21.21
C GLY A 322 -13.64 8.16 -20.54
N THR A 323 -13.62 8.38 -19.22
CA THR A 323 -12.37 8.61 -18.46
C THR A 323 -12.32 7.70 -17.23
N LEU A 324 -11.15 7.10 -17.00
CA LEU A 324 -10.83 6.33 -15.80
C LEU A 324 -9.75 7.06 -15.00
N TYR A 325 -9.95 7.16 -13.68
CA TYR A 325 -9.00 7.66 -12.72
C TYR A 325 -8.51 6.50 -11.85
N VAL A 326 -7.20 6.40 -11.63
CA VAL A 326 -6.56 5.29 -10.89
C VAL A 326 -5.65 5.88 -9.83
N ALA A 327 -5.95 5.65 -8.56
CA ALA A 327 -5.09 6.07 -7.45
C ALA A 327 -3.89 5.13 -7.35
N ASN A 328 -2.68 5.68 -7.46
CA ASN A 328 -1.42 4.96 -7.34
C ASN A 328 -0.79 5.27 -5.98
N ALA A 329 -0.92 4.37 -5.01
CA ALA A 329 -0.59 4.61 -3.62
C ALA A 329 0.87 5.00 -3.38
N TYR A 330 1.83 4.28 -3.95
CA TYR A 330 3.25 4.57 -3.71
C TYR A 330 3.85 5.69 -4.56
N THR A 331 3.27 5.97 -5.73
CA THR A 331 3.76 7.07 -6.56
C THR A 331 3.07 8.40 -6.26
N ASN A 332 2.16 8.44 -5.28
CA ASN A 332 1.46 9.64 -4.82
C ASN A 332 0.79 10.39 -5.97
N THR A 333 0.10 9.64 -6.85
CA THR A 333 -0.55 10.18 -8.05
C THR A 333 -1.89 9.52 -8.31
N VAL A 334 -2.74 10.21 -9.06
CA VAL A 334 -3.86 9.60 -9.78
C VAL A 334 -3.49 9.56 -11.26
N ALA A 335 -3.40 8.36 -11.85
CA ALA A 335 -3.26 8.18 -13.28
C ALA A 335 -4.62 8.38 -13.98
N VAL A 336 -4.62 9.05 -15.13
CA VAL A 336 -5.83 9.37 -15.88
C VAL A 336 -5.76 8.73 -17.26
N PHE A 337 -6.83 8.02 -17.64
CA PHE A 337 -6.92 7.32 -18.93
C PHE A 337 -8.15 7.76 -19.72
N ASP A 338 -7.97 7.93 -21.03
CA ASP A 338 -9.08 7.92 -21.99
C ASP A 338 -9.45 6.47 -22.28
N ILE A 339 -10.65 6.09 -21.91
CA ILE A 339 -11.23 4.75 -22.11
C ILE A 339 -12.49 4.80 -23.00
N SER A 340 -12.68 5.90 -23.71
CA SER A 340 -13.85 6.13 -24.56
C SER A 340 -13.96 5.11 -25.71
N GLN A 341 -12.82 4.55 -26.14
CA GLN A 341 -12.76 3.52 -27.16
C GLN A 341 -12.40 2.17 -26.50
N ARG A 342 -13.29 1.18 -26.61
CA ARG A 342 -13.09 -0.17 -26.06
C ARG A 342 -11.84 -0.84 -26.63
N GLY A 343 -10.99 -1.42 -25.78
CA GLY A 343 -9.77 -2.12 -26.15
C GLY A 343 -8.61 -1.21 -26.59
N VAL A 344 -8.77 0.12 -26.48
CA VAL A 344 -7.75 1.10 -26.87
C VAL A 344 -7.66 2.22 -25.82
N GLY A 345 -7.46 1.85 -24.56
CA GLY A 345 -7.25 2.80 -23.47
C GLY A 345 -5.92 3.57 -23.63
N ARG A 346 -5.95 4.87 -23.38
CA ARG A 346 -4.77 5.75 -23.56
C ARG A 346 -4.47 6.51 -22.27
N PRO A 347 -3.22 6.51 -21.80
CA PRO A 347 -2.84 7.37 -20.69
C PRO A 347 -2.91 8.84 -21.11
N LEU A 348 -3.58 9.67 -20.31
CA LEU A 348 -3.69 11.12 -20.53
C LEU A 348 -2.69 11.89 -19.68
N GLY A 349 -2.33 11.40 -18.51
CA GLY A 349 -1.41 12.04 -17.59
C GLY A 349 -1.64 11.67 -16.13
N PHE A 350 -1.06 12.46 -15.23
CA PHE A 350 -1.07 12.22 -13.79
C PHE A 350 -1.49 13.46 -13.01
N ILE A 351 -2.26 13.25 -11.95
CA ILE A 351 -2.64 14.26 -10.96
C ILE A 351 -1.84 13.99 -9.69
N PRO A 352 -0.95 14.88 -9.22
CA PRO A 352 -0.20 14.69 -7.99
C PRO A 352 -1.11 14.81 -6.76
N THR A 353 -0.90 13.95 -5.78
CA THR A 353 -1.72 13.81 -4.57
C THR A 353 -0.91 14.02 -3.30
N GLY A 354 -1.56 13.93 -2.15
CA GLY A 354 -0.89 13.74 -0.87
C GLY A 354 -0.27 12.34 -0.75
N TRP A 355 0.24 12.03 0.42
CA TRP A 355 1.02 10.82 0.66
C TRP A 355 0.14 9.58 0.81
N PHE A 356 0.39 8.58 -0.02
CA PHE A 356 -0.27 7.27 -0.06
C PHE A 356 -1.78 7.38 -0.34
N PRO A 357 -2.19 7.69 -1.59
CA PRO A 357 -3.60 7.75 -1.96
C PRO A 357 -4.24 6.35 -1.94
N THR A 358 -5.32 6.20 -1.15
CA THR A 358 -6.05 4.95 -0.92
C THR A 358 -7.40 4.89 -1.59
N SER A 359 -7.99 6.02 -1.94
CA SER A 359 -9.29 6.03 -2.60
C SER A 359 -9.47 7.24 -3.50
N VAL A 360 -10.13 7.05 -4.63
CA VAL A 360 -10.48 8.10 -5.58
C VAL A 360 -11.95 8.00 -5.95
N ARG A 361 -12.68 9.12 -5.93
CA ARG A 361 -14.09 9.20 -6.34
C ARG A 361 -14.35 10.49 -7.08
N LEU A 362 -15.42 10.50 -7.86
CA LEU A 362 -15.94 11.70 -8.51
C LEU A 362 -17.28 12.08 -7.89
N THR A 363 -17.55 13.39 -7.86
CA THR A 363 -18.92 13.84 -7.62
C THR A 363 -19.82 13.39 -8.78
N PRO A 364 -21.13 13.17 -8.55
CA PRO A 364 -22.06 12.68 -9.59
C PRO A 364 -22.12 13.54 -10.85
N ASP A 365 -21.79 14.83 -10.75
CA ASP A 365 -21.70 15.75 -11.89
C ASP A 365 -20.37 15.67 -12.66
N GLY A 366 -19.41 14.89 -12.17
CA GLY A 366 -18.09 14.69 -12.76
C GLY A 366 -17.17 15.90 -12.72
N ARG A 367 -17.47 16.91 -11.88
CA ARG A 367 -16.70 18.16 -11.85
C ARG A 367 -15.66 18.21 -10.75
N THR A 368 -15.74 17.34 -9.78
CA THR A 368 -14.82 17.30 -8.65
C THR A 368 -14.30 15.90 -8.47
N LEU A 369 -12.97 15.79 -8.44
CA LEU A 369 -12.27 14.57 -8.07
C LEU A 369 -11.90 14.64 -6.59
N LEU A 370 -12.24 13.60 -5.85
CA LEU A 370 -11.93 13.41 -4.43
C LEU A 370 -10.85 12.36 -4.31
N VAL A 371 -9.77 12.65 -3.60
CA VAL A 371 -8.64 11.73 -3.42
C VAL A 371 -8.29 11.65 -1.94
N LEU A 372 -8.41 10.48 -1.34
CA LEU A 372 -7.90 10.23 0.00
C LEU A 372 -6.39 10.00 -0.03
N SER A 373 -5.69 10.58 0.92
CA SER A 373 -4.29 10.31 1.19
C SER A 373 -4.16 9.83 2.63
N ALA A 374 -3.89 8.53 2.81
CA ALA A 374 -3.95 7.89 4.13
C ALA A 374 -2.91 8.43 5.12
N ARG A 375 -1.75 8.86 4.62
CA ARG A 375 -0.65 9.39 5.43
C ARG A 375 -0.55 10.91 5.40
N GLY A 376 -1.50 11.57 4.73
CA GLY A 376 -1.67 13.02 4.71
C GLY A 376 -0.64 13.76 3.87
N LEU A 377 -0.07 14.84 4.42
CA LEU A 377 0.71 15.81 3.65
C LEU A 377 2.14 16.01 4.16
N VAL A 378 2.43 15.63 5.40
CA VAL A 378 3.70 15.95 6.05
C VAL A 378 4.13 14.79 6.95
N PRO A 379 5.34 14.26 6.79
CA PRO A 379 5.90 13.31 7.74
C PRO A 379 6.11 14.03 9.09
N LYS A 380 5.85 13.33 10.19
CA LYS A 380 5.97 13.88 11.55
C LYS A 380 6.93 13.04 12.37
N SER A 381 7.68 13.71 13.23
CA SER A 381 8.49 13.10 14.27
C SER A 381 7.75 13.16 15.61
N ASN A 382 7.97 12.19 16.48
CA ASN A 382 7.54 12.25 17.87
C ASN A 382 8.53 12.98 18.80
N ALA A 383 9.61 13.54 18.25
CA ALA A 383 10.58 14.32 19.00
C ALA A 383 9.92 15.55 19.65
N GLY A 384 10.25 15.77 20.92
CA GLY A 384 9.74 16.93 21.68
C GLY A 384 8.32 16.76 22.24
N THR A 385 7.65 15.62 22.05
CA THR A 385 6.38 15.34 22.75
C THR A 385 6.64 15.16 24.25
N LYS A 386 5.96 15.98 25.07
CA LYS A 386 6.02 15.84 26.54
C LYS A 386 4.93 14.88 27.00
N GLY A 387 5.30 13.89 27.78
CA GLY A 387 4.36 12.92 28.37
C GLY A 387 4.43 11.55 27.72
N SER A 388 3.29 10.95 27.34
CA SER A 388 3.26 9.69 26.61
C SER A 388 3.91 9.86 25.24
N TRP A 389 4.83 9.00 24.89
CA TRP A 389 5.47 8.98 23.57
C TRP A 389 4.51 8.32 22.60
N PRO A 390 3.86 9.04 21.69
CA PRO A 390 3.04 8.39 20.69
C PRO A 390 3.93 7.53 19.79
N GLY A 391 3.48 6.32 19.50
CA GLY A 391 4.09 5.49 18.48
C GLY A 391 4.01 6.19 17.12
N ILE A 392 4.87 5.81 16.17
CA ILE A 392 4.87 6.42 14.84
C ILE A 392 3.49 6.29 14.16
N ALA A 393 2.80 5.18 14.37
CA ALA A 393 1.48 4.92 13.83
C ALA A 393 0.41 5.92 14.31
N GLU A 394 0.55 6.47 15.52
CA GLU A 394 -0.38 7.47 16.08
C GLU A 394 -0.19 8.88 15.49
N LEU A 395 0.91 9.10 14.76
CA LEU A 395 1.23 10.40 14.17
C LEU A 395 0.58 10.62 12.80
N TYR A 396 0.07 9.57 12.18
CA TYR A 396 -0.61 9.68 10.89
C TYR A 396 -1.90 10.48 11.02
N ARG A 397 -2.10 11.34 10.04
CA ARG A 397 -3.36 12.07 9.84
C ARG A 397 -3.55 12.18 8.35
N GLY A 398 -4.65 11.59 7.87
CA GLY A 398 -4.99 11.63 6.46
C GLY A 398 -5.41 12.99 5.95
N SER A 399 -5.64 13.08 4.66
CA SER A 399 -6.26 14.24 4.03
C SER A 399 -7.19 13.81 2.90
N LEU A 400 -8.22 14.63 2.66
CA LEU A 400 -9.05 14.56 1.46
C LEU A 400 -8.64 15.69 0.51
N GLY A 401 -8.07 15.34 -0.63
CA GLY A 401 -7.86 16.25 -1.75
C GLY A 401 -9.17 16.47 -2.51
N ILE A 402 -9.58 17.73 -2.65
CA ILE A 402 -10.75 18.14 -3.42
C ILE A 402 -10.25 18.90 -4.64
N VAL A 403 -10.26 18.24 -5.80
CA VAL A 403 -9.69 18.75 -7.05
C VAL A 403 -10.82 19.12 -8.00
N ALA A 404 -10.99 20.41 -8.25
CA ALA A 404 -11.91 20.89 -9.28
C ALA A 404 -11.36 20.52 -10.66
N LEU A 405 -12.17 19.81 -11.47
CA LEU A 405 -11.80 19.42 -12.82
C LEU A 405 -12.27 20.50 -13.81
N PRO A 406 -11.36 21.18 -14.51
CA PRO A 406 -11.71 22.15 -15.53
C PRO A 406 -12.45 21.51 -16.72
N LYS A 407 -13.10 22.31 -17.54
CA LYS A 407 -13.83 21.80 -18.70
C LYS A 407 -12.90 21.65 -19.92
N ARG A 408 -13.03 20.53 -20.65
CA ARG A 408 -12.41 20.26 -21.97
C ARG A 408 -10.95 20.75 -22.14
N ASP A 409 -10.70 21.74 -22.99
CA ASP A 409 -9.33 22.19 -23.32
C ASP A 409 -8.56 22.71 -22.11
N ALA A 410 -9.25 23.38 -21.19
CA ALA A 410 -8.66 23.81 -19.92
C ALA A 410 -8.26 22.61 -19.06
N TYR A 411 -9.01 21.49 -19.13
CA TYR A 411 -8.64 20.27 -18.43
C TYR A 411 -7.36 19.64 -19.00
N ALA A 412 -7.24 19.54 -20.33
CA ALA A 412 -6.04 19.00 -20.95
C ALA A 412 -4.78 19.82 -20.61
N MET A 413 -4.90 21.15 -20.58
CA MET A 413 -3.81 22.03 -20.14
C MET A 413 -3.45 21.82 -18.67
N ALA A 414 -4.46 21.79 -17.78
CA ALA A 414 -4.25 21.57 -16.35
C ALA A 414 -3.60 20.21 -16.10
N LEU A 415 -4.10 19.14 -16.73
CA LEU A 415 -3.55 17.79 -16.60
C LEU A 415 -2.10 17.72 -17.10
N GLY A 416 -1.76 18.45 -18.15
CA GLY A 416 -0.39 18.57 -18.63
C GLY A 416 0.56 19.20 -17.59
N GLU A 417 0.15 20.27 -16.89
CA GLU A 417 0.92 20.89 -15.83
C GLU A 417 0.97 20.01 -14.57
N TRP A 418 -0.12 19.37 -14.20
CA TRP A 418 -0.16 18.41 -13.09
C TRP A 418 0.77 17.23 -13.36
N THR A 419 0.79 16.70 -14.59
CA THR A 419 1.70 15.62 -15.00
C THR A 419 3.16 16.04 -14.87
N LYS A 420 3.54 17.25 -15.30
CA LYS A 420 4.90 17.78 -15.07
C LYS A 420 5.25 17.88 -13.60
N THR A 421 4.28 18.29 -12.76
CA THR A 421 4.48 18.35 -11.30
C THR A 421 4.67 16.95 -10.72
N ALA A 422 3.84 15.98 -11.09
CA ALA A 422 3.99 14.58 -10.68
C ALA A 422 5.36 14.00 -11.09
N GLN A 423 5.83 14.32 -12.30
CA GLN A 423 7.17 13.90 -12.77
C GLN A 423 8.31 14.52 -11.96
N ARG A 424 8.19 15.81 -11.57
CA ARG A 424 9.19 16.45 -10.67
C ARG A 424 9.19 15.86 -9.26
N CYS A 425 8.08 15.28 -8.83
CA CYS A 425 7.95 14.61 -7.53
C CYS A 425 8.53 13.18 -7.52
N ARG A 426 9.13 12.70 -8.59
CA ARG A 426 9.85 11.42 -8.58
C ARG A 426 11.18 11.57 -7.82
N PRO A 427 11.66 10.49 -7.15
CA PRO A 427 12.96 10.52 -6.52
C PRO A 427 14.03 10.91 -7.54
N LEU A 428 15.08 11.57 -7.07
CA LEU A 428 16.23 11.91 -7.91
C LEU A 428 16.81 10.62 -8.48
N GLN A 429 17.15 10.67 -9.76
CA GLN A 429 17.84 9.54 -10.40
C GLN A 429 19.17 9.28 -9.69
N GLU A 430 19.52 8.00 -9.60
CA GLU A 430 20.80 7.59 -9.04
C GLU A 430 21.96 8.32 -9.73
N ALA A 431 22.92 8.73 -8.93
CA ALA A 431 24.17 9.25 -9.49
C ALA A 431 24.84 8.15 -10.33
N PRO A 432 25.39 8.47 -11.50
CA PRO A 432 26.08 7.47 -12.29
C PRO A 432 27.22 6.85 -11.47
N PRO A 433 27.44 5.52 -11.59
CA PRO A 433 28.51 4.84 -10.87
C PRO A 433 29.86 5.48 -11.19
N ARG A 434 30.69 5.64 -10.17
CA ARG A 434 32.03 6.18 -10.34
C ARG A 434 32.96 5.10 -10.86
N ALA A 435 33.91 5.47 -11.71
CA ALA A 435 34.93 4.53 -12.17
C ALA A 435 35.73 3.99 -10.97
N GLY A 436 35.78 2.68 -10.84
CA GLY A 436 36.50 1.99 -9.75
C GLY A 436 35.63 1.68 -8.52
N ASP A 437 34.33 2.01 -8.53
CA ASP A 437 33.43 1.57 -7.47
C ASP A 437 33.35 0.03 -7.45
N PRO A 438 33.46 -0.60 -6.27
CA PRO A 438 33.35 -2.05 -6.15
C PRO A 438 31.93 -2.56 -6.37
N ILE A 439 30.92 -1.70 -6.19
CA ILE A 439 29.51 -2.01 -6.42
C ILE A 439 29.22 -1.76 -7.90
N PRO A 440 28.74 -2.80 -8.64
CA PRO A 440 28.48 -2.67 -10.08
C PRO A 440 27.35 -1.68 -10.34
N GLY A 441 27.56 -0.80 -11.31
CA GLY A 441 26.55 0.19 -11.72
C GLY A 441 25.44 -0.41 -12.58
N ARG A 442 25.65 -1.58 -13.15
CA ARG A 442 24.67 -2.33 -13.94
C ARG A 442 24.74 -3.79 -13.61
N ARG A 443 23.60 -4.46 -13.73
CA ARG A 443 23.55 -5.93 -13.60
C ARG A 443 24.50 -6.59 -14.62
N GLY A 444 25.39 -7.48 -14.11
CA GLY A 444 26.37 -8.20 -14.91
C GLY A 444 27.72 -7.50 -15.04
N ASP A 445 27.86 -6.26 -14.56
CA ASP A 445 29.18 -5.63 -14.49
C ASP A 445 30.10 -6.39 -13.52
N PRO A 446 31.42 -6.47 -13.80
CA PRO A 446 32.37 -7.16 -12.92
C PRO A 446 32.49 -6.45 -11.58
N THR A 447 32.54 -7.23 -10.49
CA THR A 447 32.75 -6.74 -9.13
C THR A 447 33.77 -7.60 -8.39
N PRO A 448 34.62 -7.02 -7.52
CA PRO A 448 35.51 -7.80 -6.65
C PRO A 448 34.77 -8.44 -5.47
N ILE A 449 33.51 -8.03 -5.21
CA ILE A 449 32.70 -8.54 -4.08
C ILE A 449 32.29 -9.98 -4.38
N ARG A 450 32.68 -10.90 -3.51
CA ARG A 450 32.37 -12.34 -3.62
C ARG A 450 31.36 -12.84 -2.62
N TYR A 451 31.28 -12.20 -1.47
CA TYR A 451 30.40 -12.57 -0.36
C TYR A 451 29.70 -11.34 0.16
N VAL A 452 28.43 -11.48 0.50
CA VAL A 452 27.61 -10.44 1.15
C VAL A 452 27.04 -11.03 2.42
N VAL A 453 27.26 -10.34 3.55
CA VAL A 453 26.56 -10.62 4.81
C VAL A 453 25.60 -9.46 5.03
N TYR A 454 24.31 -9.73 4.86
CA TYR A 454 23.25 -8.75 5.05
C TYR A 454 22.64 -8.94 6.43
N ILE A 455 22.79 -7.95 7.31
CA ILE A 455 22.32 -8.01 8.69
C ILE A 455 21.21 -6.98 8.87
N ILE A 456 19.99 -7.47 9.09
CA ILE A 456 18.86 -6.63 9.50
C ILE A 456 18.91 -6.54 11.02
N LYS A 457 19.19 -5.34 11.53
CA LYS A 457 19.27 -5.07 12.95
C LYS A 457 18.24 -4.01 13.30
N GLU A 458 17.11 -4.48 13.76
CA GLU A 458 15.95 -3.64 13.95
C GLU A 458 15.71 -3.25 15.40
N ASN A 459 14.63 -2.53 15.51
CA ASN A 459 13.86 -2.09 16.64
C ASN A 459 14.54 -0.98 17.45
N ARG A 460 15.52 -0.28 16.83
CA ARG A 460 16.17 0.91 17.41
C ARG A 460 16.45 1.94 16.34
N THR A 461 16.27 3.21 16.68
CA THR A 461 16.63 4.33 15.81
C THR A 461 18.14 4.54 15.79
N TYR A 462 18.61 5.33 14.81
CA TYR A 462 20.01 5.74 14.71
C TYR A 462 20.51 6.35 16.05
N ASP A 463 19.78 7.34 16.57
CA ASP A 463 20.17 8.04 17.79
C ASP A 463 20.23 7.15 19.02
N GLN A 464 19.36 6.13 19.12
CA GLN A 464 19.37 5.20 20.25
C GLN A 464 20.65 4.35 20.31
N VAL A 465 21.34 4.16 19.18
CA VAL A 465 22.59 3.35 19.10
C VAL A 465 23.79 4.21 18.81
N PHE A 466 23.71 5.17 17.89
CA PHE A 466 24.84 5.97 17.39
C PHE A 466 24.73 7.46 17.70
N GLY A 467 23.77 7.87 18.55
CA GLY A 467 23.61 9.27 18.93
C GLY A 467 24.84 9.88 19.59
N ASP A 468 25.70 9.07 20.21
CA ASP A 468 26.95 9.47 20.85
C ASP A 468 28.16 9.53 19.90
N LEU A 469 27.99 9.18 18.59
CA LEU A 469 29.06 9.31 17.60
C LEU A 469 29.21 10.76 17.13
N PRO A 470 30.37 11.41 17.40
CA PRO A 470 30.55 12.82 17.02
C PRO A 470 30.73 13.04 15.50
N GLN A 471 30.88 11.97 14.71
CA GLN A 471 31.02 12.02 13.26
C GLN A 471 29.69 12.12 12.53
N GLY A 472 28.60 11.74 13.17
CA GLY A 472 27.26 11.71 12.59
C GLY A 472 26.37 12.85 13.07
N ASN A 473 25.20 12.98 12.46
CA ASN A 473 24.15 13.94 12.82
C ASN A 473 23.18 13.31 13.86
N GLY A 474 23.74 12.87 15.00
CA GLY A 474 22.98 12.23 16.07
C GLY A 474 22.75 13.15 17.28
N ASP A 475 21.77 12.78 18.12
CA ASP A 475 21.52 13.41 19.42
C ASP A 475 21.96 12.47 20.56
N PRO A 476 23.08 12.79 21.26
CA PRO A 476 23.56 11.99 22.39
C PRO A 476 22.54 11.82 23.51
N ALA A 477 21.59 12.75 23.67
CA ALA A 477 20.56 12.68 24.70
C ALA A 477 19.54 11.54 24.45
N LEU A 478 19.45 11.05 23.21
CA LEU A 478 18.59 9.93 22.82
C LEU A 478 19.33 8.58 22.86
N CYS A 479 20.64 8.56 23.09
CA CYS A 479 21.45 7.35 23.02
C CYS A 479 21.18 6.42 24.21
N LEU A 480 20.59 5.25 23.93
CA LEU A 480 20.31 4.20 24.92
C LEU A 480 21.42 3.14 24.99
N PHE A 481 22.10 2.90 23.86
CA PHE A 481 23.12 1.85 23.70
C PHE A 481 24.45 2.45 23.23
N PRO A 482 25.12 3.27 24.07
CA PRO A 482 26.36 3.97 23.70
C PRO A 482 27.49 2.99 23.42
N GLU A 483 28.64 3.49 22.98
CA GLU A 483 29.83 2.68 22.60
C GLU A 483 30.22 1.62 23.63
N LYS A 484 30.13 1.91 24.92
CA LYS A 484 30.44 0.92 25.98
C LYS A 484 29.51 -0.32 25.93
N VAL A 485 28.31 -0.20 25.34
CA VAL A 485 27.35 -1.30 25.19
C VAL A 485 27.46 -1.92 23.79
N THR A 486 27.74 -1.12 22.77
CA THR A 486 27.82 -1.54 21.37
C THR A 486 29.19 -1.23 20.74
N PRO A 487 30.33 -1.69 21.34
CA PRO A 487 31.65 -1.30 20.88
C PRO A 487 31.97 -1.73 19.46
N ASN A 488 31.53 -2.92 19.05
CA ASN A 488 31.79 -3.43 17.70
C ASN A 488 31.02 -2.66 16.64
N LEU A 489 29.78 -2.28 16.89
CA LEU A 489 28.99 -1.47 15.94
C LEU A 489 29.62 -0.09 15.75
N HIS A 490 30.07 0.54 16.84
CA HIS A 490 30.77 1.82 16.81
C HIS A 490 32.11 1.73 16.06
N ALA A 491 32.87 0.65 16.27
CA ALA A 491 34.11 0.41 15.55
C ALA A 491 33.87 0.28 14.04
N ILE A 492 32.87 -0.50 13.62
CA ILE A 492 32.48 -0.68 12.21
C ILE A 492 32.06 0.68 11.62
N ALA A 493 31.21 1.44 12.31
CA ALA A 493 30.72 2.74 11.85
C ALA A 493 31.88 3.74 11.64
N ARG A 494 32.91 3.74 12.50
CA ARG A 494 34.10 4.60 12.34
C ARG A 494 35.05 4.12 11.27
N GLN A 495 35.16 2.82 11.08
CA GLN A 495 36.14 2.25 10.13
C GLN A 495 35.63 2.25 8.69
N PHE A 496 34.31 2.11 8.48
CA PHE A 496 33.71 1.96 7.16
C PHE A 496 32.77 3.14 6.86
N VAL A 497 31.52 2.86 6.54
CA VAL A 497 30.52 3.87 6.18
C VAL A 497 29.49 4.03 7.29
N LEU A 498 29.25 5.29 7.68
CA LEU A 498 28.20 5.69 8.60
C LEU A 498 27.11 6.42 7.81
N LEU A 499 25.88 5.90 7.83
CA LEU A 499 24.69 6.50 7.21
C LEU A 499 23.84 7.14 8.31
N ASP A 500 24.13 8.41 8.65
CA ASP A 500 23.55 9.12 9.79
C ASP A 500 22.18 9.76 9.53
N ASN A 501 21.77 9.83 8.26
CA ASN A 501 20.46 10.31 7.83
C ASN A 501 19.75 9.25 6.94
N PHE A 502 19.87 7.98 7.32
CA PHE A 502 19.19 6.89 6.66
C PHE A 502 17.80 6.68 7.29
N TYR A 503 16.76 7.05 6.54
CA TYR A 503 15.38 6.94 6.99
C TYR A 503 14.76 5.64 6.49
N ALA A 504 14.12 4.89 7.41
CA ALA A 504 13.39 3.68 7.04
C ALA A 504 12.15 4.02 6.21
N ASN A 505 11.84 3.20 5.20
CA ASN A 505 10.63 3.35 4.40
C ASN A 505 9.37 2.87 5.13
N ALA A 506 9.55 2.07 6.18
CA ALA A 506 8.50 1.43 6.94
C ALA A 506 8.39 2.00 8.35
N GLU A 507 7.21 1.95 8.90
CA GLU A 507 6.89 2.46 10.23
C GLU A 507 6.93 1.37 11.31
N VAL A 508 6.72 0.10 10.91
CA VAL A 508 6.66 -1.07 11.80
C VAL A 508 7.46 -2.23 11.20
N SER A 509 7.78 -3.24 12.03
CA SER A 509 8.55 -4.41 11.59
C SER A 509 7.91 -5.12 10.40
N ALA A 510 6.60 -5.32 10.39
CA ALA A 510 5.91 -6.00 9.30
C ALA A 510 6.26 -5.40 7.92
N SER A 511 6.08 -4.10 7.74
CA SER A 511 6.46 -3.46 6.48
C SER A 511 7.98 -3.31 6.33
N GLY A 512 8.75 -3.23 7.44
CA GLY A 512 10.21 -3.14 7.42
C GLY A 512 10.89 -4.38 6.85
N HIS A 513 10.45 -5.56 7.23
CA HIS A 513 10.96 -6.83 6.69
C HIS A 513 10.69 -6.95 5.19
N GLU A 514 9.51 -6.53 4.72
CA GLU A 514 9.19 -6.49 3.29
C GLU A 514 10.10 -5.50 2.53
N TRP A 515 10.26 -4.27 3.03
CA TRP A 515 11.12 -3.26 2.41
C TRP A 515 12.59 -3.68 2.38
N SER A 516 13.09 -4.29 3.45
CA SER A 516 14.50 -4.68 3.53
C SER A 516 14.84 -5.90 2.67
N THR A 517 13.88 -6.77 2.39
CA THR A 517 14.09 -8.01 1.64
C THR A 517 13.60 -7.98 0.20
N ALA A 518 12.64 -7.10 -0.11
CA ALA A 518 12.08 -6.97 -1.47
C ALA A 518 12.24 -5.56 -2.07
N GLY A 519 12.59 -4.54 -1.25
CA GLY A 519 12.55 -3.13 -1.66
C GLY A 519 11.14 -2.60 -1.93
N TYR A 520 10.13 -3.29 -1.41
CA TYR A 520 8.71 -3.05 -1.63
C TYR A 520 7.88 -3.73 -0.54
N ALA A 521 6.82 -3.11 -0.08
CA ALA A 521 5.78 -3.76 0.70
C ALA A 521 4.46 -3.73 -0.08
N ALA A 522 3.78 -4.87 -0.17
CA ALA A 522 2.52 -4.95 -0.90
C ALA A 522 1.45 -4.06 -0.26
N GLU A 523 0.48 -3.64 -1.02
CA GLU A 523 -0.68 -2.85 -0.55
C GLU A 523 -1.41 -3.57 0.60
N PHE A 524 -1.49 -4.88 0.55
CA PHE A 524 -1.97 -5.73 1.63
C PHE A 524 -1.26 -5.43 2.96
N VAL A 525 0.06 -5.39 2.95
CA VAL A 525 0.87 -5.10 4.15
C VAL A 525 0.52 -3.73 4.70
N GLU A 526 0.47 -2.72 3.82
CA GLU A 526 0.28 -1.32 4.20
C GLU A 526 -1.15 -1.00 4.71
N LYS A 527 -2.16 -1.73 4.26
CA LYS A 527 -3.54 -1.61 4.76
C LYS A 527 -3.81 -2.44 6.01
N SER A 528 -3.08 -3.52 6.22
CA SER A 528 -3.33 -4.46 7.31
C SER A 528 -2.55 -4.13 8.58
N TRP A 529 -1.27 -3.71 8.46
CA TRP A 529 -0.46 -3.46 9.65
C TRP A 529 -1.04 -2.36 10.58
N PRO A 530 -1.68 -1.26 10.10
CA PRO A 530 -2.21 -0.26 11.03
C PRO A 530 -3.25 -0.83 11.97
N ILE A 531 -4.10 -1.74 11.47
CA ILE A 531 -5.14 -2.41 12.26
C ILE A 531 -4.51 -3.48 13.16
N ASN A 532 -3.63 -4.33 12.61
CA ASN A 532 -2.99 -5.42 13.36
C ASN A 532 -2.19 -4.91 14.56
N TYR A 533 -1.44 -3.83 14.40
CA TYR A 533 -0.68 -3.19 15.49
C TYR A 533 -1.55 -2.30 16.38
N GLY A 534 -2.79 -2.03 15.98
CA GLY A 534 -3.73 -1.22 16.74
C GLY A 534 -4.24 -1.94 18.00
N HIS A 535 -4.45 -1.20 19.08
CA HIS A 535 -5.00 -1.73 20.32
C HIS A 535 -6.52 -1.59 20.33
N LYS A 536 -7.23 -2.61 19.83
CA LYS A 536 -8.69 -2.64 19.79
C LYS A 536 -9.26 -3.41 20.97
N ALA A 537 -10.40 -2.97 21.48
CA ALA A 537 -11.16 -3.73 22.47
C ALA A 537 -11.65 -5.05 21.84
N GLY A 538 -11.27 -6.18 22.43
CA GLY A 538 -11.61 -7.51 21.89
C GLY A 538 -10.58 -8.09 20.92
N GLY A 539 -9.52 -7.37 20.57
CA GLY A 539 -8.51 -7.80 19.60
C GLY A 539 -8.93 -7.55 18.16
N THR A 540 -8.13 -8.01 17.20
CA THR A 540 -8.41 -7.95 15.77
C THR A 540 -8.19 -9.30 15.12
N HIS A 541 -8.97 -9.62 14.08
CA HIS A 541 -8.76 -10.78 13.20
C HIS A 541 -7.90 -10.42 11.97
N VAL A 542 -7.59 -9.14 11.76
CA VAL A 542 -6.65 -8.74 10.71
C VAL A 542 -5.27 -9.31 11.05
N PRO A 543 -4.74 -10.19 10.21
CA PRO A 543 -3.54 -10.95 10.56
C PRO A 543 -2.28 -10.10 10.52
N TYR A 544 -1.18 -10.63 11.10
CA TYR A 544 0.17 -10.08 10.89
C TYR A 544 0.56 -10.23 9.41
N PRO A 545 0.80 -9.12 8.68
CA PRO A 545 0.75 -9.15 7.21
C PRO A 545 2.11 -9.38 6.53
N ALA A 546 3.10 -9.97 7.19
CA ALA A 546 4.45 -10.12 6.64
C ALA A 546 5.01 -11.53 6.80
N GLU A 547 6.28 -11.71 6.45
CA GLU A 547 7.07 -12.93 6.66
C GLU A 547 6.52 -14.17 5.94
N GLY A 548 5.88 -13.98 4.78
CA GLY A 548 5.40 -15.08 3.94
C GLY A 548 4.17 -15.81 4.46
N HIS A 549 3.43 -15.24 5.41
CA HIS A 549 2.21 -15.83 5.94
C HIS A 549 1.03 -15.79 4.96
N TYR A 550 0.99 -14.77 4.08
CA TYR A 550 -0.13 -14.52 3.17
C TYR A 550 0.36 -14.32 1.74
N ALA A 551 -0.34 -14.92 0.80
CA ALA A 551 -0.06 -14.76 -0.63
C ALA A 551 -0.23 -13.29 -1.09
N ALA A 552 -1.18 -12.56 -0.49
CA ALA A 552 -1.42 -11.14 -0.77
C ALA A 552 -0.26 -10.21 -0.35
N ALA A 553 0.68 -10.68 0.50
CA ALA A 553 1.88 -9.93 0.87
C ALA A 553 3.03 -10.07 -0.12
N LEU A 554 2.99 -11.07 -1.03
CA LEU A 554 4.11 -11.40 -1.90
C LEU A 554 4.40 -10.28 -2.92
N PRO A 555 5.64 -9.80 -3.00
CA PRO A 555 6.01 -8.82 -4.00
C PRO A 555 6.10 -9.45 -5.40
N ALA A 556 5.68 -8.72 -6.43
CA ALA A 556 5.65 -9.19 -7.82
C ALA A 556 7.02 -9.70 -8.33
N LEU A 557 8.09 -9.14 -7.84
CA LEU A 557 9.45 -9.51 -8.23
C LEU A 557 10.11 -10.50 -7.26
N GLY A 558 9.40 -10.97 -6.24
CA GLY A 558 9.95 -11.83 -5.20
C GLY A 558 10.94 -11.11 -4.27
N TYR A 559 11.47 -11.84 -3.33
CA TYR A 559 12.43 -11.40 -2.32
C TYR A 559 13.89 -11.60 -2.76
N LEU A 560 14.84 -11.19 -1.94
CA LEU A 560 16.29 -11.38 -2.19
C LEU A 560 16.66 -12.84 -2.47
N TRP A 561 16.07 -13.79 -1.75
CA TRP A 561 16.33 -15.22 -1.97
C TRP A 561 15.78 -15.74 -3.29
N ASP A 562 14.61 -15.25 -3.73
CA ASP A 562 14.09 -15.58 -5.06
C ASP A 562 15.03 -15.06 -6.16
N ARG A 563 15.60 -13.88 -5.97
CA ARG A 563 16.61 -13.32 -6.87
C ARG A 563 17.92 -14.09 -6.83
N ALA A 564 18.34 -14.58 -5.66
CA ALA A 564 19.51 -15.42 -5.52
C ALA A 564 19.34 -16.75 -6.25
N VAL A 565 18.16 -17.41 -6.10
CA VAL A 565 17.82 -18.62 -6.88
C VAL A 565 17.90 -18.35 -8.36
N ALA A 566 17.23 -17.30 -8.85
CA ALA A 566 17.22 -16.95 -10.27
C ALA A 566 18.61 -16.61 -10.84
N ALA A 567 19.52 -16.13 -9.99
CA ALA A 567 20.90 -15.81 -10.36
C ALA A 567 21.89 -16.97 -10.15
N GLY A 568 21.47 -18.11 -9.61
CA GLY A 568 22.34 -19.24 -9.25
C GLY A 568 23.34 -18.91 -8.12
N VAL A 569 23.01 -17.96 -7.26
CA VAL A 569 23.84 -17.54 -6.12
C VAL A 569 23.47 -18.33 -4.89
N SER A 570 24.47 -18.89 -4.20
CA SER A 570 24.24 -19.57 -2.92
C SER A 570 23.89 -18.56 -1.82
N TYR A 571 22.96 -18.92 -0.95
CA TYR A 571 22.51 -18.07 0.16
C TYR A 571 22.05 -18.90 1.36
N ARG A 572 21.94 -18.27 2.51
CA ARG A 572 21.36 -18.85 3.72
C ARG A 572 20.75 -17.74 4.57
N SER A 573 19.55 -17.97 5.10
CA SER A 573 18.90 -17.11 6.10
C SER A 573 19.17 -17.63 7.52
N TYR A 574 19.44 -16.69 8.42
CA TYR A 574 19.63 -16.88 9.86
C TYR A 574 18.60 -16.00 10.59
N GLY A 575 17.35 -16.45 10.68
CA GLY A 575 16.26 -15.78 11.35
C GLY A 575 15.28 -15.03 10.47
N GLU A 576 15.71 -14.46 9.35
CA GLU A 576 14.83 -13.71 8.47
C GLU A 576 13.85 -14.63 7.71
N PHE A 577 12.54 -14.43 7.87
CA PHE A 577 11.45 -15.28 7.39
C PHE A 577 11.59 -16.75 7.86
N VAL A 578 12.03 -16.92 9.10
CA VAL A 578 12.19 -18.22 9.77
C VAL A 578 11.26 -18.28 10.96
N GLU A 579 10.50 -19.37 11.05
CA GLU A 579 9.49 -19.60 12.06
C GLU A 579 10.00 -20.47 13.21
N ASP A 580 9.41 -20.29 14.39
CA ASP A 580 9.63 -21.15 15.54
C ASP A 580 9.22 -22.62 15.26
N PRO A 581 9.87 -23.58 15.92
CA PRO A 581 9.49 -24.98 15.79
C PRO A 581 8.00 -25.22 16.09
N LYS A 582 7.32 -25.97 15.24
CA LYS A 582 5.90 -26.36 15.43
C LYS A 582 5.67 -27.21 16.67
N VAL A 583 6.75 -27.84 17.18
CA VAL A 583 6.75 -28.62 18.41
C VAL A 583 7.98 -28.25 19.24
N ALA A 584 7.87 -28.26 20.57
CA ALA A 584 8.98 -27.94 21.46
C ALA A 584 10.19 -28.82 21.14
N GLY A 585 11.38 -28.20 20.98
CA GLY A 585 12.62 -28.87 20.60
C GLY A 585 12.75 -29.34 19.16
N GLY A 586 11.79 -28.97 18.30
CA GLY A 586 11.86 -29.20 16.86
C GLY A 586 12.82 -28.25 16.15
N ALA A 587 13.00 -28.46 14.85
CA ALA A 587 13.80 -27.56 13.99
C ALA A 587 12.99 -26.33 13.58
N MET A 588 13.68 -25.21 13.39
CA MET A 588 13.13 -24.02 12.74
C MET A 588 12.63 -24.36 11.33
N TRP A 589 11.65 -23.63 10.85
CA TRP A 589 11.07 -23.85 9.54
C TRP A 589 10.71 -22.53 8.85
N THR A 590 10.25 -22.55 7.62
CA THR A 590 9.85 -21.37 6.86
C THR A 590 8.67 -21.68 5.93
N ASN A 591 7.79 -20.71 5.76
CA ASN A 591 6.73 -20.74 4.75
C ASN A 591 7.28 -20.49 3.34
N MET A 592 8.41 -19.77 3.24
CA MET A 592 8.96 -19.33 1.96
C MET A 592 9.56 -20.49 1.17
N PRO A 593 9.04 -20.80 -0.03
CA PRO A 593 9.55 -21.90 -0.85
C PRO A 593 11.05 -21.80 -1.13
N ALA A 594 11.54 -20.63 -1.51
CA ALA A 594 12.95 -20.41 -1.83
C ALA A 594 13.89 -20.52 -0.61
N LEU A 595 13.37 -20.40 0.62
CA LEU A 595 14.17 -20.58 1.83
C LEU A 595 14.19 -22.05 2.33
N LYS A 596 13.36 -22.94 1.79
CA LYS A 596 13.38 -24.37 2.20
C LYS A 596 14.74 -24.98 1.92
N GLY A 597 15.41 -25.50 2.94
CA GLY A 597 16.78 -26.02 2.87
C GLY A 597 17.89 -24.95 2.89
N HIS A 598 17.51 -23.67 2.93
CA HIS A 598 18.44 -22.52 2.97
C HIS A 598 18.33 -21.71 4.27
N ILE A 599 17.68 -22.22 5.29
CA ILE A 599 17.67 -21.66 6.65
C ILE A 599 18.63 -22.40 7.55
N ASP A 600 19.06 -21.77 8.65
CA ASP A 600 19.73 -22.48 9.74
C ASP A 600 18.65 -23.09 10.67
N PRO A 601 18.62 -24.44 10.83
CA PRO A 601 17.57 -25.10 11.61
C PRO A 601 17.67 -24.88 13.13
N ALA A 602 18.75 -24.28 13.59
CA ALA A 602 19.01 -24.04 15.01
C ALA A 602 18.96 -22.54 15.38
N TYR A 603 18.72 -21.67 14.42
CA TYR A 603 18.84 -20.23 14.63
C TYR A 603 17.61 -19.46 14.10
N ARG A 604 17.09 -18.58 14.95
CA ARG A 604 16.08 -17.56 14.63
C ARG A 604 16.53 -16.19 15.09
#